data_ea8d579bf234ff4f22545046fd6b8b29
#
_entry.id   ea8d579bf234ff4f22545046fd6b8b29
#
_cell.length_a   1.000
_cell.length_b   1.000
_cell.length_c   1.000
_cell.angle_alpha   90.00
_cell.angle_beta   90.00
_cell.angle_gamma   90.00
#
_symmetry.space_group_name_H-M   'P 1'
#
loop_
_entity.id
_entity.type
_entity.pdbx_description
1 polymer ?
#
loop_
_entity_poly.entity_id
_entity_poly.type
_entity_poly.pdbx_seq_one_letter_code
_entity_poly.pdbx_strand_id
1 'polypeptide(L)'
;MMQFVMQPGMVYQYPLWGVGILLVGLAALGAVFFELAAHQFLSVEFRRGHNDVTAAIFSVIGVTFAVLLAFVAMLAWDGFNKAKAASYVEASRVLDVYSACVGFADPGMSAMRDDIIGYLETVVKVEWPAQAEGRIVDRAAAYLEKLNRTAIGLKPSGVADGNLQALLLQSLTRLRDA
;
A
#
# COMPACT_ATOMS: atom_id res chain seq x y z
N MET A 1 -6.39 -26.26 19.58
CA MET A 1 -5.99 -25.91 18.21
C MET A 1 -5.63 -24.43 18.24
N MET A 2 -4.35 -24.16 18.45
CA MET A 2 -3.83 -22.82 18.75
C MET A 2 -3.66 -22.08 17.42
N GLN A 3 -4.55 -21.14 17.12
CA GLN A 3 -4.40 -20.24 15.98
C GLN A 3 -3.21 -19.31 16.27
N PHE A 4 -2.09 -19.57 15.62
CA PHE A 4 -0.96 -18.65 15.56
C PHE A 4 -1.36 -17.52 14.61
N VAL A 5 -2.07 -16.51 15.14
CA VAL A 5 -2.35 -15.27 14.44
C VAL A 5 -1.02 -14.50 14.39
N MET A 6 -0.30 -14.68 13.30
CA MET A 6 0.88 -13.88 12.98
C MET A 6 0.40 -12.43 12.82
N GLN A 7 0.66 -11.60 13.83
CA GLN A 7 0.34 -10.17 13.75
C GLN A 7 1.19 -9.55 12.64
N PRO A 8 0.59 -8.96 11.60
CA PRO A 8 1.34 -8.42 10.45
C PRO A 8 2.30 -7.28 10.83
N GLY A 9 2.11 -6.64 11.99
CA GLY A 9 2.95 -5.53 12.46
C GLY A 9 4.38 -5.92 12.86
N MET A 10 4.66 -7.19 13.17
CA MET A 10 5.99 -7.57 13.66
C MET A 10 7.05 -7.64 12.55
N VAL A 11 6.65 -7.92 11.31
CA VAL A 11 7.56 -8.02 10.17
C VAL A 11 7.98 -6.64 9.66
N TYR A 12 7.16 -5.61 9.85
CA TYR A 12 7.44 -4.24 9.39
C TYR A 12 8.36 -3.44 10.33
N GLN A 13 8.64 -3.95 11.55
CA GLN A 13 9.55 -3.30 12.49
C GLN A 13 11.03 -3.52 12.14
N TYR A 14 11.34 -4.52 11.34
CA TYR A 14 12.72 -4.81 10.91
C TYR A 14 12.96 -4.33 9.47
N PRO A 15 14.15 -3.82 9.15
CA PRO A 15 14.47 -3.42 7.80
C PRO A 15 14.36 -4.64 6.87
N LEU A 16 13.58 -4.52 5.79
CA LEU A 16 13.29 -5.62 4.84
C LEU A 16 14.54 -6.35 4.34
N TRP A 17 15.66 -5.63 4.16
CA TRP A 17 16.94 -6.23 3.79
C TRP A 17 17.49 -7.15 4.89
N GLY A 18 17.28 -6.84 6.18
CA GLY A 18 17.69 -7.67 7.30
C GLY A 18 16.93 -9.00 7.35
N VAL A 19 15.60 -8.95 7.12
CA VAL A 19 14.77 -10.15 6.99
C VAL A 19 15.20 -11.00 5.80
N GLY A 20 15.51 -10.37 4.66
CA GLY A 20 16.03 -11.05 3.47
C GLY A 20 17.35 -11.78 3.74
N ILE A 21 18.33 -11.11 4.35
CA ILE A 21 19.62 -11.71 4.73
C ILE A 21 19.43 -12.87 5.71
N LEU A 22 18.52 -12.71 6.71
CA LEU A 22 18.23 -13.77 7.68
C LEU A 22 17.65 -15.01 6.99
N LEU A 23 16.70 -14.84 6.09
CA LEU A 23 16.08 -15.96 5.36
C LEU A 23 17.09 -16.67 4.44
N VAL A 24 17.88 -15.92 3.68
CA VAL A 24 18.93 -16.49 2.81
C VAL A 24 20.00 -17.17 3.65
N GLY A 25 20.42 -16.58 4.77
CA GLY A 25 21.38 -17.16 5.69
C GLY A 25 20.90 -18.46 6.31
N LEU A 26 19.65 -18.52 6.78
CA LEU A 26 19.05 -19.73 7.31
C LEU A 26 18.93 -20.83 6.26
N ALA A 27 18.54 -20.48 5.02
CA ALA A 27 18.47 -21.44 3.91
C ALA A 27 19.85 -22.00 3.55
N ALA A 28 20.89 -21.14 3.49
CA ALA A 28 22.26 -21.55 3.22
C ALA A 28 22.81 -22.45 4.34
N LEU A 29 22.60 -22.09 5.60
CA LEU A 29 23.03 -22.92 6.74
C LEU A 29 22.32 -24.27 6.74
N GLY A 30 21.01 -24.29 6.43
CA GLY A 30 20.23 -25.52 6.28
C GLY A 30 20.77 -26.41 5.17
N ALA A 31 21.12 -25.85 4.01
CA ALA A 31 21.71 -26.58 2.91
C ALA A 31 23.07 -27.20 3.28
N VAL A 32 23.96 -26.43 3.91
CA VAL A 32 25.27 -26.91 4.38
C VAL A 32 25.11 -28.01 5.43
N PHE A 33 24.21 -27.83 6.39
CA PHE A 33 23.92 -28.84 7.41
C PHE A 33 23.43 -30.16 6.79
N PHE A 34 22.51 -30.03 5.82
CA PHE A 34 21.96 -31.21 5.12
C PHE A 34 23.04 -31.93 4.30
N GLU A 35 23.91 -31.18 3.63
CA GLU A 35 25.04 -31.73 2.88
C GLU A 35 26.02 -32.47 3.80
N LEU A 36 26.41 -31.88 4.93
CA LEU A 36 27.28 -32.52 5.93
C LEU A 36 26.65 -33.79 6.50
N ALA A 37 25.36 -33.75 6.83
CA ALA A 37 24.63 -34.94 7.30
C ALA A 37 24.57 -36.02 6.22
N ALA A 38 24.28 -35.68 4.97
CA ALA A 38 24.28 -36.62 3.85
C ALA A 38 25.65 -37.24 3.62
N HIS A 39 26.74 -36.48 3.80
CA HIS A 39 28.12 -36.99 3.73
C HIS A 39 28.42 -38.00 4.82
N GLN A 40 27.83 -37.88 6.01
CA GLN A 40 28.09 -38.75 7.15
C GLN A 40 27.27 -40.03 7.12
N PHE A 41 26.06 -39.99 6.55
CA PHE A 41 25.12 -41.12 6.57
C PHE A 41 24.97 -41.88 5.25
N LEU A 42 25.40 -41.30 4.11
CA LEU A 42 25.21 -41.90 2.77
C LEU A 42 26.54 -42.25 2.11
N SER A 43 26.67 -43.48 1.63
CA SER A 43 27.88 -43.91 0.88
C SER A 43 28.01 -43.19 -0.45
N VAL A 44 29.26 -43.00 -0.92
CA VAL A 44 29.59 -42.32 -2.20
C VAL A 44 28.93 -43.04 -3.39
N GLU A 45 28.83 -44.33 -3.36
CA GLU A 45 28.23 -45.17 -4.42
C GLU A 45 26.69 -44.93 -4.50
N PHE A 46 26.03 -44.87 -3.37
CA PHE A 46 24.61 -44.62 -3.32
C PHE A 46 24.27 -43.22 -3.89
N ARG A 47 25.11 -42.21 -3.61
CA ARG A 47 24.92 -40.82 -4.10
C ARG A 47 25.12 -40.75 -5.62
N ARG A 48 26.10 -41.44 -6.19
CA ARG A 48 26.38 -41.43 -7.64
C ARG A 48 25.25 -42.03 -8.47
N GLY A 49 24.63 -43.13 -7.99
CA GLY A 49 23.58 -43.80 -8.74
C GLY A 49 22.26 -43.04 -8.81
N HIS A 50 22.01 -42.09 -7.90
CA HIS A 50 20.75 -41.35 -7.82
C HIS A 50 20.87 -39.89 -8.18
N ASN A 51 22.08 -39.41 -8.48
CA ASN A 51 22.36 -37.98 -8.71
C ASN A 51 21.62 -37.42 -9.92
N ASP A 52 21.53 -38.17 -11.01
CA ASP A 52 20.86 -37.72 -12.24
C ASP A 52 19.35 -37.57 -12.08
N VAL A 53 18.71 -38.51 -11.39
CA VAL A 53 17.27 -38.47 -11.11
C VAL A 53 16.95 -37.33 -10.13
N THR A 54 17.79 -37.17 -9.11
CA THR A 54 17.65 -36.08 -8.12
C THR A 54 17.83 -34.72 -8.77
N ALA A 55 18.85 -34.55 -9.63
CA ALA A 55 19.07 -33.32 -10.36
C ALA A 55 17.89 -32.95 -11.28
N ALA A 56 17.29 -33.95 -11.96
CA ALA A 56 16.10 -33.73 -12.80
C ALA A 56 14.90 -33.26 -11.96
N ILE A 57 14.64 -33.89 -10.81
CA ILE A 57 13.54 -33.51 -9.90
C ILE A 57 13.76 -32.08 -9.36
N PHE A 58 14.97 -31.77 -8.89
CA PHE A 58 15.29 -30.43 -8.38
C PHE A 58 15.16 -29.36 -9.46
N SER A 59 15.50 -29.68 -10.71
CA SER A 59 15.32 -28.75 -11.83
C SER A 59 13.86 -28.41 -12.06
N VAL A 60 12.96 -29.39 -12.05
CA VAL A 60 11.51 -29.18 -12.22
C VAL A 60 10.94 -28.36 -11.05
N ILE A 61 11.30 -28.71 -9.81
CA ILE A 61 10.88 -27.97 -8.61
C ILE A 61 11.40 -26.54 -8.67
N GLY A 62 12.66 -26.34 -9.03
CA GLY A 62 13.30 -25.03 -9.13
C GLY A 62 12.62 -24.12 -10.15
N VAL A 63 12.31 -24.64 -11.35
CA VAL A 63 11.57 -23.88 -12.37
C VAL A 63 10.16 -23.55 -11.91
N THR A 64 9.44 -24.50 -11.32
CA THR A 64 8.09 -24.26 -10.80
C THR A 64 8.10 -23.20 -9.70
N PHE A 65 9.06 -23.27 -8.78
CA PHE A 65 9.21 -22.28 -7.72
C PHE A 65 9.57 -20.89 -8.26
N ALA A 66 10.47 -20.82 -9.25
CA ALA A 66 10.84 -19.56 -9.89
C ALA A 66 9.64 -18.88 -10.57
N VAL A 67 8.80 -19.66 -11.24
CA VAL A 67 7.57 -19.14 -11.87
C VAL A 67 6.58 -18.63 -10.82
N LEU A 68 6.36 -19.38 -9.74
CA LEU A 68 5.49 -18.94 -8.64
C LEU A 68 6.00 -17.66 -7.99
N LEU A 69 7.32 -17.57 -7.74
CA LEU A 69 7.93 -16.37 -7.18
C LEU A 69 7.79 -15.17 -8.10
N ALA A 70 7.93 -15.36 -9.42
CA ALA A 70 7.71 -14.31 -10.42
C ALA A 70 6.26 -13.78 -10.37
N PHE A 71 5.27 -14.66 -10.26
CA PHE A 71 3.87 -14.25 -10.11
C PHE A 71 3.64 -13.47 -8.82
N VAL A 72 4.18 -13.90 -7.69
CA VAL A 72 4.06 -13.19 -6.42
C VAL A 72 4.69 -11.80 -6.50
N ALA A 73 5.89 -11.69 -7.11
CA ALA A 73 6.56 -10.41 -7.31
C ALA A 73 5.74 -9.48 -8.22
N MET A 74 5.15 -10.02 -9.30
CA MET A 74 4.29 -9.26 -10.21
C MET A 74 3.03 -8.74 -9.51
N LEU A 75 2.37 -9.56 -8.71
CA LEU A 75 1.19 -9.16 -7.93
C LEU A 75 1.51 -8.08 -6.90
N ALA A 76 2.65 -8.21 -6.20
CA ALA A 76 3.10 -7.20 -5.25
C ALA A 76 3.42 -5.86 -5.94
N TRP A 77 4.06 -5.91 -7.12
CA TRP A 77 4.35 -4.73 -7.94
C TRP A 77 3.08 -4.04 -8.46
N ASP A 78 2.10 -4.83 -8.93
CA ASP A 78 0.81 -4.30 -9.36
C ASP A 78 0.05 -3.63 -8.21
N GLY A 79 0.04 -4.26 -7.02
CA GLY A 79 -0.53 -3.67 -5.80
C GLY A 79 0.11 -2.34 -5.44
N PHE A 80 1.46 -2.27 -5.48
CA PHE A 80 2.18 -1.03 -5.25
C PHE A 80 1.83 0.07 -6.26
N ASN A 81 1.78 -0.27 -7.55
CA ASN A 81 1.44 0.69 -8.60
C ASN A 81 0.00 1.20 -8.45
N LYS A 82 -0.96 0.34 -8.09
CA LYS A 82 -2.35 0.75 -7.82
C LYS A 82 -2.43 1.71 -6.64
N ALA A 83 -1.76 1.42 -5.53
CA ALA A 83 -1.73 2.31 -4.36
C ALA A 83 -1.11 3.66 -4.71
N LYS A 84 0.00 3.66 -5.46
CA LYS A 84 0.65 4.87 -5.94
C LYS A 84 -0.28 5.69 -6.86
N ALA A 85 -0.96 5.04 -7.80
CA ALA A 85 -1.90 5.70 -8.69
C ALA A 85 -3.07 6.31 -7.93
N ALA A 86 -3.65 5.60 -6.95
CA ALA A 86 -4.71 6.10 -6.09
C ALA A 86 -4.28 7.37 -5.34
N SER A 87 -3.08 7.36 -4.73
CA SER A 87 -2.55 8.54 -4.03
C SER A 87 -2.39 9.76 -4.96
N TYR A 88 -1.96 9.56 -6.21
CA TYR A 88 -1.87 10.65 -7.19
C TYR A 88 -3.25 11.18 -7.59
N VAL A 89 -4.22 10.29 -7.77
CA VAL A 89 -5.60 10.68 -8.09
C VAL A 89 -6.19 11.50 -6.95
N GLU A 90 -6.05 11.03 -5.72
CA GLU A 90 -6.51 11.74 -4.52
C GLU A 90 -5.88 13.13 -4.42
N ALA A 91 -4.55 13.24 -4.54
CA ALA A 91 -3.85 14.53 -4.51
C ALA A 91 -4.34 15.49 -5.60
N SER A 92 -4.58 15.00 -6.83
CA SER A 92 -5.14 15.79 -7.92
C SER A 92 -6.55 16.28 -7.60
N ARG A 93 -7.40 15.43 -6.99
CA ARG A 93 -8.76 15.81 -6.60
C ARG A 93 -8.77 16.87 -5.51
N VAL A 94 -7.86 16.75 -4.52
CA VAL A 94 -7.70 17.77 -3.48
C VAL A 94 -7.30 19.11 -4.10
N LEU A 95 -6.39 19.12 -5.08
CA LEU A 95 -5.99 20.32 -5.80
C LEU A 95 -7.16 20.95 -6.57
N ASP A 96 -8.03 20.13 -7.19
CA ASP A 96 -9.24 20.61 -7.87
C ASP A 96 -10.18 21.34 -6.89
N VAL A 97 -10.41 20.75 -5.70
CA VAL A 97 -11.23 21.37 -4.64
C VAL A 97 -10.59 22.68 -4.15
N TYR A 98 -9.28 22.66 -3.88
CA TYR A 98 -8.55 23.87 -3.45
C TYR A 98 -8.64 24.98 -4.47
N SER A 99 -8.43 24.66 -5.75
CA SER A 99 -8.48 25.62 -6.85
C SER A 99 -9.88 26.23 -7.01
N ALA A 100 -10.93 25.41 -6.85
CA ALA A 100 -12.30 25.89 -6.86
C ALA A 100 -12.54 26.91 -5.71
N CYS A 101 -12.01 26.65 -4.50
CA CYS A 101 -12.11 27.57 -3.38
C CYS A 101 -11.41 28.91 -3.62
N VAL A 102 -10.31 28.95 -4.38
CA VAL A 102 -9.59 30.18 -4.71
C VAL A 102 -10.39 31.08 -5.65
N GLY A 103 -11.26 30.50 -6.48
CA GLY A 103 -12.13 31.22 -7.41
C GLY A 103 -13.23 32.07 -6.74
N PHE A 104 -13.55 31.77 -5.47
CA PHE A 104 -14.57 32.52 -4.74
C PHE A 104 -13.98 33.73 -4.01
N ALA A 105 -14.68 34.90 -4.08
CA ALA A 105 -14.32 36.11 -3.34
C ALA A 105 -14.94 36.12 -1.90
N ASP A 106 -15.42 34.98 -1.37
CA ASP A 106 -16.08 34.89 -0.08
C ASP A 106 -15.06 34.70 1.06
N PRO A 107 -15.13 35.46 2.17
CA PRO A 107 -14.27 35.28 3.34
C PRO A 107 -14.37 33.88 3.97
N GLY A 108 -15.51 33.18 3.82
CA GLY A 108 -15.69 31.81 4.29
C GLY A 108 -14.80 30.77 3.60
N MET A 109 -14.24 31.11 2.42
CA MET A 109 -13.35 30.23 1.70
C MET A 109 -11.97 30.06 2.35
N SER A 110 -11.54 30.96 3.22
CA SER A 110 -10.31 30.80 4.01
C SER A 110 -10.44 29.60 4.96
N ALA A 111 -11.56 29.50 5.69
CA ALA A 111 -11.83 28.38 6.60
C ALA A 111 -11.94 27.05 5.83
N MET A 112 -12.52 27.08 4.63
CA MET A 112 -12.61 25.89 3.78
C MET A 112 -11.22 25.42 3.29
N ARG A 113 -10.32 26.35 2.96
CA ARG A 113 -8.92 26.00 2.61
C ARG A 113 -8.16 25.40 3.80
N ASP A 114 -8.40 25.92 5.01
CA ASP A 114 -7.81 25.36 6.23
C ASP A 114 -8.33 23.94 6.50
N ASP A 115 -9.60 23.68 6.24
CA ASP A 115 -10.18 22.33 6.33
C ASP A 115 -9.59 21.36 5.28
N ILE A 116 -9.26 21.82 4.07
CA ILE A 116 -8.56 21.03 3.05
C ILE A 116 -7.14 20.68 3.53
N ILE A 117 -6.43 21.62 4.12
CA ILE A 117 -5.11 21.38 4.70
C ILE A 117 -5.21 20.37 5.85
N GLY A 118 -6.21 20.54 6.73
CA GLY A 118 -6.48 19.59 7.82
C GLY A 118 -6.79 18.17 7.32
N TYR A 119 -7.53 18.04 6.23
CA TYR A 119 -7.73 16.77 5.52
C TYR A 119 -6.41 16.14 5.13
N LEU A 120 -5.57 16.85 4.36
CA LEU A 120 -4.27 16.37 3.90
C LEU A 120 -3.34 15.97 5.05
N GLU A 121 -3.27 16.80 6.10
CA GLU A 121 -2.46 16.50 7.28
C GLU A 121 -2.93 15.23 7.99
N THR A 122 -4.25 15.03 8.07
CA THR A 122 -4.84 13.83 8.69
C THR A 122 -4.52 12.57 7.88
N VAL A 123 -4.67 12.63 6.55
CA VAL A 123 -4.29 11.52 5.67
C VAL A 123 -2.82 11.15 5.84
N VAL A 124 -1.91 12.13 5.72
CA VAL A 124 -0.46 11.88 5.71
C VAL A 124 0.06 11.51 7.11
N LYS A 125 -0.40 12.19 8.17
CA LYS A 125 0.16 12.06 9.53
C LYS A 125 -0.54 11.00 10.38
N VAL A 126 -1.78 10.62 10.05
CA VAL A 126 -2.58 9.70 10.87
C VAL A 126 -2.97 8.44 10.09
N GLU A 127 -3.57 8.58 8.90
CA GLU A 127 -4.11 7.43 8.18
C GLU A 127 -3.01 6.59 7.53
N TRP A 128 -2.08 7.19 6.82
CA TRP A 128 -0.97 6.44 6.20
C TRP A 128 -0.10 5.68 7.20
N PRO A 129 0.30 6.25 8.36
CA PRO A 129 1.01 5.49 9.38
C PRO A 129 0.17 4.34 9.95
N ALA A 130 -1.13 4.55 10.17
CA ALA A 130 -2.03 3.50 10.64
C ALA A 130 -2.17 2.38 9.61
N GLN A 131 -2.31 2.72 8.32
CA GLN A 131 -2.36 1.75 7.22
C GLN A 131 -1.06 0.95 7.10
N ALA A 132 0.10 1.58 7.30
CA ALA A 132 1.39 0.89 7.34
C ALA A 132 1.46 -0.15 8.47
N GLU A 133 0.70 0.03 9.54
CA GLU A 133 0.54 -0.93 10.63
C GLU A 133 -0.61 -1.94 10.40
N GLY A 134 -1.26 -1.90 9.23
CA GLY A 134 -2.40 -2.76 8.89
C GLY A 134 -3.71 -2.35 9.55
N ARG A 135 -3.82 -1.12 10.08
CA ARG A 135 -5.04 -0.58 10.70
C ARG A 135 -5.74 0.37 9.73
N ILE A 136 -7.02 0.17 9.52
CA ILE A 136 -7.85 1.08 8.73
C ILE A 136 -8.43 2.13 9.68
N VAL A 137 -8.10 3.40 9.42
CA VAL A 137 -8.58 4.57 10.16
C VAL A 137 -9.11 5.56 9.14
N ASP A 138 -10.33 6.02 9.33
CA ASP A 138 -11.01 6.96 8.43
C ASP A 138 -11.35 8.25 9.22
N ARG A 139 -10.33 9.02 9.57
CA ARG A 139 -10.49 10.30 10.26
C ARG A 139 -10.63 11.47 9.31
N ALA A 140 -10.08 11.36 8.12
CA ALA A 140 -10.16 12.40 7.11
C ALA A 140 -11.58 12.59 6.56
N ALA A 141 -12.43 11.56 6.60
CA ALA A 141 -13.84 11.63 6.20
C ALA A 141 -14.63 12.75 6.90
N ALA A 142 -14.31 13.05 8.16
CA ALA A 142 -14.95 14.14 8.90
C ALA A 142 -14.69 15.51 8.26
N TYR A 143 -13.50 15.71 7.68
CA TYR A 143 -13.19 16.93 6.92
C TYR A 143 -13.98 17.00 5.62
N LEU A 144 -14.10 15.88 4.90
CA LEU A 144 -14.88 15.84 3.65
C LEU A 144 -16.36 16.16 3.91
N GLU A 145 -16.93 15.64 5.00
CA GLU A 145 -18.28 15.95 5.39
C GLU A 145 -18.46 17.44 5.76
N LYS A 146 -17.50 18.02 6.48
CA LYS A 146 -17.49 19.45 6.82
C LYS A 146 -17.38 20.32 5.57
N LEU A 147 -16.46 20.00 4.66
CA LEU A 147 -16.27 20.68 3.39
C LEU A 147 -17.55 20.65 2.55
N ASN A 148 -18.20 19.48 2.46
CA ASN A 148 -19.44 19.33 1.70
C ASN A 148 -20.58 20.17 2.31
N ARG A 149 -20.73 20.17 3.63
CA ARG A 149 -21.74 21.01 4.32
C ARG A 149 -21.49 22.51 4.07
N THR A 150 -20.23 22.94 4.12
CA THR A 150 -19.86 24.33 3.85
C THR A 150 -20.19 24.70 2.41
N ALA A 151 -19.83 23.86 1.44
CA ALA A 151 -20.10 24.09 0.02
C ALA A 151 -21.60 24.19 -0.30
N ILE A 152 -22.44 23.35 0.33
CA ILE A 152 -23.90 23.40 0.19
C ILE A 152 -24.45 24.69 0.81
N GLY A 153 -23.88 25.17 1.92
CA GLY A 153 -24.32 26.38 2.64
C GLY A 153 -23.95 27.70 1.96
N LEU A 154 -23.12 27.67 0.92
CA LEU A 154 -22.76 28.87 0.16
C LEU A 154 -24.01 29.50 -0.51
N LYS A 155 -24.09 30.82 -0.47
CA LYS A 155 -25.17 31.57 -1.11
C LYS A 155 -24.59 32.33 -2.31
N PRO A 156 -24.69 31.79 -3.51
CA PRO A 156 -24.15 32.45 -4.70
C PRO A 156 -24.84 33.80 -4.95
N SER A 157 -24.05 34.82 -5.21
CA SER A 157 -24.53 36.21 -5.48
C SER A 157 -24.89 36.42 -6.96
N GLY A 158 -24.55 35.46 -7.83
CA GLY A 158 -24.82 35.53 -9.26
C GLY A 158 -24.56 34.21 -9.97
N VAL A 159 -24.75 34.21 -11.30
CA VAL A 159 -24.59 33.02 -12.15
C VAL A 159 -23.16 32.47 -12.08
N ALA A 160 -22.16 33.34 -12.04
CA ALA A 160 -20.76 32.93 -11.93
C ALA A 160 -20.49 32.17 -10.63
N ASP A 161 -20.97 32.70 -9.51
CA ASP A 161 -20.81 32.04 -8.19
C ASP A 161 -21.58 30.71 -8.12
N GLY A 162 -22.77 30.65 -8.76
CA GLY A 162 -23.53 29.41 -8.86
C GLY A 162 -22.77 28.33 -9.64
N ASN A 163 -22.11 28.68 -10.72
CA ASN A 163 -21.28 27.75 -11.50
C ASN A 163 -20.06 27.29 -10.70
N LEU A 164 -19.42 28.18 -9.94
CA LEU A 164 -18.29 27.85 -9.07
C LEU A 164 -18.73 26.91 -7.94
N GLN A 165 -19.90 27.14 -7.33
CA GLN A 165 -20.46 26.24 -6.31
C GLN A 165 -20.73 24.84 -6.87
N ALA A 166 -21.31 24.77 -8.08
CA ALA A 166 -21.56 23.48 -8.74
C ALA A 166 -20.23 22.75 -9.04
N LEU A 167 -19.21 23.47 -9.51
CA LEU A 167 -17.87 22.91 -9.74
C LEU A 167 -17.24 22.39 -8.43
N LEU A 168 -17.34 23.15 -7.35
CA LEU A 168 -16.83 22.78 -6.04
C LEU A 168 -17.50 21.51 -5.51
N LEU A 169 -18.84 21.42 -5.57
CA LEU A 169 -19.59 20.24 -5.15
C LEU A 169 -19.23 19.01 -6.00
N GLN A 170 -19.04 19.20 -7.31
CA GLN A 170 -18.61 18.13 -8.19
C GLN A 170 -17.19 17.65 -7.84
N SER A 171 -16.28 18.56 -7.54
CA SER A 171 -14.89 18.25 -7.14
C SER A 171 -14.85 17.51 -5.80
N LEU A 172 -15.67 17.92 -4.82
CA LEU A 172 -15.81 17.23 -3.53
C LEU A 172 -16.38 15.81 -3.70
N THR A 173 -17.37 15.63 -4.59
CA THR A 173 -17.88 14.28 -4.88
C THR A 173 -16.79 13.39 -5.48
N ARG A 174 -16.04 13.91 -6.44
CA ARG A 174 -14.92 13.17 -7.05
C ARG A 174 -13.81 12.84 -6.04
N LEU A 175 -13.55 13.73 -5.09
CA LEU A 175 -12.56 13.47 -4.02
C LEU A 175 -13.03 12.37 -3.08
N ARG A 176 -14.32 12.34 -2.75
CA ARG A 176 -14.88 11.30 -1.89
C ARG A 176 -14.86 9.92 -2.56
N ASP A 177 -14.93 9.88 -3.89
CA ASP A 177 -14.96 8.63 -4.68
C ASP A 177 -13.54 8.15 -5.10
N ALA A 178 -12.47 8.86 -4.66
CA ALA A 178 -11.08 8.54 -4.97
C ALA A 178 -10.47 7.58 -3.93
#